data_5410a0768238073ae71072c166b2e06c
#
_entry.id   5410a0768238073ae71072c166b2e06c
#
_cell.length_a   1.000
_cell.length_b   1.000
_cell.length_c   1.000
_cell.angle_alpha   90.00
_cell.angle_beta   90.00
_cell.angle_gamma   90.00
#
_symmetry.space_group_name_H-M   'P 1'
#
loop_
_entity.id
_entity.type
_entity.pdbx_description
1 polymer ?
#
loop_
_entity_poly.entity_id
_entity_poly.type
_entity_poly.pdbx_seq_one_letter_code
_entity_poly.pdbx_strand_id
1 'polypeptide(L)'
;MTTIKTAFITVVLSLAAFQSGTGYKVETRYPVPGNGGFDYVTIDSAGRRLYLSHGTQVDVIDPDTGKFIGTIADTPGVHGVALATEFKHGFTSNGREDKVSMFDPTTLQLINKIDVGKGPDGIYYDPGTKRVFTNNHGSHDITAIDAKSGHVVGTVKVDGDGESAVIADGRVYVNLEDKNEVAVYDPKTLEVKQRFPIGVAKTPTGLAYDAKTKRLFIGCRNEPKMVVMDAVSGRVISSFAIARGVDYAAFDPDANLIFFSCGEGVLNIFHEKSADEYEDAGPVKTQTGARTMAFDPKTKKVFLSTAEYVETAPATPGGRPQRSIKPDTFVVLVVGK
;
A
#
# COMPACT_ATOMS: atom_id res chain seq x y z
N MET A 1 -59.83 39.59 6.75
CA MET A 1 -59.09 38.65 5.84
C MET A 1 -57.66 39.06 5.88
N THR A 2 -56.84 38.36 6.67
CA THR A 2 -55.42 38.67 6.84
C THR A 2 -54.60 37.63 6.06
N THR A 3 -53.93 38.08 5.01
CA THR A 3 -53.14 37.22 4.12
C THR A 3 -51.78 37.01 4.74
N ILE A 4 -51.47 35.75 5.12
CA ILE A 4 -50.15 35.32 5.58
C ILE A 4 -49.28 35.00 4.38
N LYS A 5 -48.21 35.77 4.18
CA LYS A 5 -47.18 35.49 3.15
C LYS A 5 -46.17 34.51 3.75
N THR A 6 -46.14 33.27 3.26
CA THR A 6 -45.14 32.28 3.59
C THR A 6 -43.90 32.54 2.81
N ALA A 7 -42.80 32.90 3.45
CA ALA A 7 -41.49 33.04 2.84
C ALA A 7 -40.80 31.67 2.79
N PHE A 8 -40.48 31.15 1.59
CA PHE A 8 -39.63 29.99 1.41
C PHE A 8 -38.18 30.44 1.53
N ILE A 9 -37.48 29.95 2.54
CA ILE A 9 -36.03 30.09 2.66
C ILE A 9 -35.39 28.92 1.91
N THR A 10 -34.80 29.17 0.75
CA THR A 10 -34.00 28.20 0.01
C THR A 10 -32.63 28.12 0.66
N VAL A 11 -32.36 27.05 1.41
CA VAL A 11 -31.03 26.75 1.94
C VAL A 11 -30.21 26.19 0.78
N VAL A 12 -29.30 26.99 0.23
CA VAL A 12 -28.26 26.51 -0.69
C VAL A 12 -27.16 25.88 0.12
N LEU A 13 -27.14 24.53 0.21
CA LEU A 13 -25.98 23.82 0.70
C LEU A 13 -24.85 23.94 -0.33
N SER A 14 -23.91 24.83 -0.07
CA SER A 14 -22.65 24.85 -0.79
C SER A 14 -21.85 23.61 -0.39
N LEU A 15 -21.73 22.62 -1.29
CA LEU A 15 -20.68 21.61 -1.19
C LEU A 15 -19.34 22.34 -1.33
N ALA A 16 -18.68 22.58 -0.22
CA ALA A 16 -17.29 23.00 -0.21
C ALA A 16 -16.49 21.83 -0.84
N ALA A 17 -15.97 22.02 -2.05
CA ALA A 17 -14.99 21.15 -2.63
C ALA A 17 -13.76 21.19 -1.71
N PHE A 18 -13.42 20.08 -1.09
CA PHE A 18 -12.17 19.91 -0.36
C PHE A 18 -11.04 19.99 -1.40
N GLN A 19 -10.49 21.16 -1.58
CA GLN A 19 -9.32 21.37 -2.40
C GLN A 19 -8.11 21.21 -1.48
N SER A 20 -7.27 20.18 -1.69
CA SER A 20 -6.03 20.04 -0.92
C SER A 20 -5.14 21.24 -1.15
N GLY A 21 -4.55 21.81 -0.10
CA GLY A 21 -3.60 22.92 -0.20
C GLY A 21 -2.38 22.59 -1.07
N THR A 22 -2.13 21.30 -1.34
CA THR A 22 -1.03 20.80 -2.17
C THR A 22 -1.27 20.85 -3.67
N GLY A 23 -2.52 21.08 -4.12
CA GLY A 23 -2.91 21.02 -5.52
C GLY A 23 -3.15 19.59 -6.07
N TYR A 24 -2.91 18.54 -5.30
CA TYR A 24 -3.19 17.16 -5.71
C TYR A 24 -4.70 16.93 -5.92
N LYS A 25 -5.04 16.23 -7.01
CA LYS A 25 -6.41 15.84 -7.37
C LYS A 25 -6.37 14.56 -8.21
N VAL A 26 -7.51 13.89 -8.34
CA VAL A 26 -7.65 12.81 -9.32
C VAL A 26 -7.64 13.45 -10.72
N GLU A 27 -6.59 13.21 -11.49
CA GLU A 27 -6.41 13.74 -12.84
C GLU A 27 -7.08 12.88 -13.90
N THR A 28 -6.92 11.55 -13.76
CA THR A 28 -7.46 10.61 -14.74
C THR A 28 -7.69 9.24 -14.11
N ARG A 29 -8.30 8.33 -14.88
CA ARG A 29 -8.63 6.96 -14.50
C ARG A 29 -8.23 6.05 -15.64
N TYR A 30 -7.55 4.95 -15.31
CA TYR A 30 -7.17 3.91 -16.26
C TYR A 30 -8.01 2.66 -15.99
N PRO A 31 -9.02 2.36 -16.81
CA PRO A 31 -9.77 1.11 -16.69
C PRO A 31 -8.86 -0.09 -16.95
N VAL A 32 -8.98 -1.11 -16.11
CA VAL A 32 -8.26 -2.39 -16.24
C VAL A 32 -9.31 -3.46 -16.44
N PRO A 33 -9.43 -4.04 -17.64
CA PRO A 33 -10.45 -5.05 -17.93
C PRO A 33 -10.22 -6.35 -17.15
N GLY A 34 -11.31 -7.04 -16.83
CA GLY A 34 -11.28 -8.36 -16.21
C GLY A 34 -11.92 -8.39 -14.82
N ASN A 35 -11.95 -9.58 -14.24
CA ASN A 35 -12.56 -9.86 -12.96
C ASN A 35 -11.53 -10.37 -11.98
N GLY A 36 -11.59 -9.93 -10.75
CA GLY A 36 -10.69 -10.40 -9.69
C GLY A 36 -10.62 -9.43 -8.52
N GLY A 37 -10.04 -9.89 -7.44
CA GLY A 37 -9.60 -9.01 -6.35
C GLY A 37 -8.38 -8.21 -6.77
N PHE A 38 -8.12 -7.13 -6.07
CA PHE A 38 -6.91 -6.35 -6.24
C PHE A 38 -6.30 -6.06 -4.86
N ASP A 39 -5.00 -5.78 -4.86
CA ASP A 39 -4.26 -5.42 -3.67
C ASP A 39 -3.15 -4.42 -4.01
N TYR A 40 -1.88 -4.71 -3.73
CA TYR A 40 -0.80 -3.75 -3.93
C TYR A 40 -0.60 -3.34 -5.39
N VAL A 41 -0.12 -2.11 -5.51
CA VAL A 41 0.31 -1.51 -6.77
C VAL A 41 1.81 -1.25 -6.67
N THR A 42 2.57 -1.63 -7.69
CA THR A 42 4.02 -1.39 -7.74
C THR A 42 4.40 -0.63 -8.99
N ILE A 43 5.17 0.45 -8.84
CA ILE A 43 5.68 1.26 -9.95
C ILE A 43 7.16 0.96 -10.24
N ASP A 44 7.48 0.61 -11.48
CA ASP A 44 8.81 0.75 -12.04
C ASP A 44 8.92 2.14 -12.69
N SER A 45 9.43 3.07 -11.92
CA SER A 45 9.55 4.47 -12.34
C SER A 45 10.53 4.65 -13.50
N ALA A 46 11.57 3.84 -13.58
CA ALA A 46 12.57 3.88 -14.65
C ALA A 46 12.07 3.19 -15.93
N GLY A 47 11.55 1.97 -15.80
CA GLY A 47 11.03 1.17 -16.92
C GLY A 47 9.64 1.58 -17.40
N ARG A 48 8.98 2.53 -16.72
CA ARG A 48 7.61 3.01 -16.99
C ARG A 48 6.61 1.85 -17.06
N ARG A 49 6.54 1.07 -15.98
CA ARG A 49 5.58 -0.02 -15.84
C ARG A 49 4.89 0.06 -14.49
N LEU A 50 3.58 -0.06 -14.49
CA LEU A 50 2.75 -0.16 -13.31
C LEU A 50 2.21 -1.58 -13.23
N TYR A 51 2.54 -2.28 -12.16
CA TYR A 51 2.14 -3.65 -11.87
C TYR A 51 0.96 -3.63 -10.93
N LEU A 52 -0.11 -4.30 -11.29
CA LEU A 52 -1.40 -4.31 -10.60
C LEU A 52 -1.75 -5.75 -10.23
N SER A 53 -1.80 -6.08 -8.96
CA SER A 53 -2.33 -7.38 -8.54
C SER A 53 -3.80 -7.49 -8.95
N HIS A 54 -4.19 -8.61 -9.58
CA HIS A 54 -5.53 -8.83 -10.12
C HIS A 54 -5.97 -10.29 -9.98
N GLY A 55 -6.24 -10.69 -8.75
CA GLY A 55 -6.78 -12.00 -8.41
C GLY A 55 -5.82 -13.16 -8.61
N THR A 56 -5.67 -13.64 -9.83
CA THR A 56 -4.78 -14.77 -10.18
C THR A 56 -3.69 -14.40 -11.19
N GLN A 57 -3.53 -13.11 -11.42
CA GLN A 57 -2.56 -12.54 -12.35
C GLN A 57 -2.10 -11.16 -11.90
N VAL A 58 -1.02 -10.67 -12.50
CA VAL A 58 -0.61 -9.27 -12.39
C VAL A 58 -0.76 -8.63 -13.75
N ASP A 59 -1.60 -7.61 -13.85
CA ASP A 59 -1.69 -6.80 -15.06
C ASP A 59 -0.64 -5.70 -15.05
N VAL A 60 -0.04 -5.45 -16.21
CA VAL A 60 0.99 -4.45 -16.37
C VAL A 60 0.52 -3.40 -17.37
N ILE A 61 0.54 -2.13 -16.93
CA ILE A 61 0.15 -0.99 -17.76
C ILE A 61 1.26 0.05 -17.82
N ASP A 62 1.23 0.89 -18.83
CA ASP A 62 2.04 2.09 -18.92
C ASP A 62 1.47 3.16 -17.98
N PRO A 63 2.23 3.68 -17.00
CA PRO A 63 1.72 4.63 -16.00
C PRO A 63 1.41 6.02 -16.55
N ASP A 64 1.92 6.37 -17.74
CA ASP A 64 1.70 7.68 -18.34
C ASP A 64 0.43 7.73 -19.20
N THR A 65 0.06 6.60 -19.78
CA THR A 65 -1.04 6.50 -20.74
C THR A 65 -2.18 5.57 -20.33
N GLY A 66 -1.95 4.69 -19.34
CA GLY A 66 -2.86 3.61 -18.95
C GLY A 66 -2.93 2.46 -19.97
N LYS A 67 -2.07 2.48 -21.00
CA LYS A 67 -2.07 1.43 -22.02
C LYS A 67 -1.63 0.10 -21.45
N PHE A 68 -2.41 -0.95 -21.71
CA PHE A 68 -2.08 -2.31 -21.33
C PHE A 68 -0.81 -2.79 -22.05
N ILE A 69 0.12 -3.35 -21.29
CA ILE A 69 1.40 -3.89 -21.78
C ILE A 69 1.36 -5.41 -21.84
N GLY A 70 0.81 -6.06 -20.81
CA GLY A 70 0.75 -7.51 -20.73
C GLY A 70 0.35 -8.00 -19.34
N THR A 71 0.44 -9.31 -19.15
CA THR A 71 0.02 -9.98 -17.92
C THR A 71 1.08 -10.98 -17.47
N ILE A 72 1.37 -11.02 -16.17
CA ILE A 72 2.07 -12.11 -15.51
C ILE A 72 1.00 -13.06 -15.02
N ALA A 73 0.88 -14.20 -15.68
CA ALA A 73 -0.14 -15.21 -15.41
C ALA A 73 0.28 -16.16 -14.27
N ASP A 74 -0.65 -16.97 -13.80
CA ASP A 74 -0.42 -18.04 -12.83
C ASP A 74 0.17 -17.56 -11.49
N THR A 75 -0.49 -16.54 -10.93
CA THR A 75 -0.17 -15.97 -9.61
C THR A 75 -1.40 -16.01 -8.67
N PRO A 76 -1.85 -17.20 -8.23
CA PRO A 76 -3.09 -17.37 -7.47
C PRO A 76 -3.09 -16.62 -6.14
N GLY A 77 -4.01 -15.67 -5.98
CA GLY A 77 -4.09 -14.84 -4.79
C GLY A 77 -2.89 -13.90 -4.66
N VAL A 78 -2.46 -13.31 -5.78
CA VAL A 78 -1.36 -12.35 -5.78
C VAL A 78 -1.69 -11.12 -4.94
N HIS A 79 -0.75 -10.74 -4.07
CA HIS A 79 -0.80 -9.53 -3.26
C HIS A 79 0.12 -8.45 -3.81
N GLY A 80 1.42 -8.68 -3.88
CA GLY A 80 2.40 -7.67 -4.23
C GLY A 80 3.41 -8.08 -5.30
N VAL A 81 4.18 -7.08 -5.76
CA VAL A 81 5.28 -7.24 -6.72
C VAL A 81 6.52 -6.54 -6.19
N ALA A 82 7.66 -7.24 -6.21
CA ALA A 82 8.98 -6.66 -5.96
C ALA A 82 9.86 -6.78 -7.20
N LEU A 83 10.71 -5.78 -7.46
CA LEU A 83 11.57 -5.73 -8.64
C LEU A 83 13.04 -5.70 -8.25
N ALA A 84 13.82 -6.67 -8.71
CA ALA A 84 15.27 -6.72 -8.63
C ALA A 84 15.84 -6.47 -10.04
N THR A 85 15.73 -5.23 -10.50
CA THR A 85 15.97 -4.82 -11.90
C THR A 85 17.39 -5.09 -12.38
N GLU A 86 18.37 -5.05 -11.48
CA GLU A 86 19.75 -5.36 -11.80
C GLU A 86 19.97 -6.82 -12.24
N PHE A 87 19.12 -7.74 -11.80
CA PHE A 87 19.11 -9.14 -12.23
C PHE A 87 18.11 -9.40 -13.34
N LYS A 88 17.32 -8.38 -13.74
CA LYS A 88 16.19 -8.52 -14.65
C LYS A 88 15.14 -9.52 -14.12
N HIS A 89 14.90 -9.49 -12.82
CA HIS A 89 13.93 -10.34 -12.15
C HIS A 89 12.87 -9.51 -11.45
N GLY A 90 11.64 -9.97 -11.53
CA GLY A 90 10.53 -9.54 -10.71
C GLY A 90 10.01 -10.72 -9.89
N PHE A 91 9.31 -10.42 -8.80
CA PHE A 91 8.77 -11.42 -7.87
C PHE A 91 7.36 -11.04 -7.47
N THR A 92 6.46 -12.02 -7.36
CA THR A 92 5.10 -11.83 -6.85
C THR A 92 4.86 -12.69 -5.64
N SER A 93 4.17 -12.19 -4.63
CA SER A 93 3.68 -12.97 -3.49
C SER A 93 2.30 -13.56 -3.82
N ASN A 94 2.14 -14.88 -3.74
CA ASN A 94 0.93 -15.60 -4.15
C ASN A 94 0.32 -16.31 -2.94
N GLY A 95 -0.54 -15.61 -2.20
CA GLY A 95 -1.07 -16.05 -0.91
C GLY A 95 -1.89 -17.34 -0.93
N ARG A 96 -2.47 -17.72 -2.09
CA ARG A 96 -3.29 -18.94 -2.18
C ARG A 96 -2.50 -20.21 -2.50
N GLU A 97 -1.22 -20.10 -2.82
CA GLU A 97 -0.39 -21.27 -3.14
C GLU A 97 0.88 -21.38 -2.28
N ASP A 98 1.05 -20.46 -1.30
CA ASP A 98 2.21 -20.41 -0.41
C ASP A 98 3.54 -20.29 -1.20
N LYS A 99 3.53 -19.51 -2.28
CA LYS A 99 4.66 -19.36 -3.19
C LYS A 99 4.96 -17.91 -3.54
N VAL A 100 6.18 -17.69 -3.96
CA VAL A 100 6.62 -16.51 -4.70
C VAL A 100 6.90 -16.92 -6.14
N SER A 101 6.31 -16.23 -7.12
CA SER A 101 6.67 -16.39 -8.52
C SER A 101 7.81 -15.45 -8.89
N MET A 102 8.87 -15.98 -9.50
CA MET A 102 9.95 -15.21 -10.09
C MET A 102 9.69 -15.09 -11.61
N PHE A 103 9.74 -13.90 -12.16
CA PHE A 103 9.42 -13.62 -13.56
C PHE A 103 10.43 -12.67 -14.21
N ASP A 104 10.52 -12.68 -15.55
CA ASP A 104 11.26 -11.68 -16.33
C ASP A 104 10.41 -10.43 -16.53
N PRO A 105 10.79 -9.25 -15.99
CA PRO A 105 9.99 -8.03 -16.10
C PRO A 105 9.92 -7.45 -17.52
N THR A 106 10.75 -7.90 -18.45
CA THR A 106 10.73 -7.49 -19.86
C THR A 106 9.67 -8.26 -20.64
N THR A 107 9.70 -9.58 -20.52
CA THR A 107 8.82 -10.50 -21.26
C THR A 107 7.54 -10.86 -20.51
N LEU A 108 7.49 -10.60 -19.20
CA LEU A 108 6.44 -10.95 -18.25
C LEU A 108 6.24 -12.47 -18.08
N GLN A 109 7.22 -13.27 -18.53
CA GLN A 109 7.15 -14.73 -18.45
C GLN A 109 7.64 -15.22 -17.10
N LEU A 110 6.95 -16.22 -16.56
CA LEU A 110 7.36 -16.94 -15.35
C LEU A 110 8.70 -17.63 -15.59
N ILE A 111 9.63 -17.46 -14.66
CA ILE A 111 10.92 -18.14 -14.62
C ILE A 111 10.85 -19.34 -13.68
N ASN A 112 10.34 -19.13 -12.46
CA ASN A 112 10.29 -20.15 -11.42
C ASN A 112 9.20 -19.83 -10.39
N LYS A 113 8.77 -20.85 -9.66
CA LYS A 113 7.95 -20.71 -8.43
C LYS A 113 8.75 -21.21 -7.22
N ILE A 114 8.77 -20.45 -6.18
CA ILE A 114 9.58 -20.60 -4.97
C ILE A 114 8.66 -20.89 -3.80
N ASP A 115 8.87 -22.00 -3.12
CA ASP A 115 8.13 -22.33 -1.90
C ASP A 115 8.57 -21.40 -0.76
N VAL A 116 7.61 -20.79 -0.07
CA VAL A 116 7.83 -19.87 1.04
C VAL A 116 6.98 -20.25 2.25
N GLY A 117 6.85 -19.39 3.24
CA GLY A 117 5.92 -19.59 4.35
C GLY A 117 4.46 -19.50 3.88
N LYS A 118 3.51 -19.73 4.80
CA LYS A 118 2.09 -19.77 4.48
C LYS A 118 1.49 -18.38 4.32
N GLY A 119 0.68 -18.20 3.27
CA GLY A 119 -0.02 -16.97 2.99
C GLY A 119 0.92 -15.77 2.78
N PRO A 120 1.85 -15.83 1.80
CA PRO A 120 2.73 -14.70 1.50
C PRO A 120 1.91 -13.50 1.01
N ASP A 121 2.18 -12.32 1.58
CA ASP A 121 1.48 -11.06 1.36
C ASP A 121 2.45 -9.96 0.93
N GLY A 122 2.86 -9.05 1.83
CA GLY A 122 3.82 -8.01 1.51
C GLY A 122 5.14 -8.57 0.98
N ILE A 123 5.65 -7.98 -0.10
CA ILE A 123 6.89 -8.40 -0.74
C ILE A 123 7.74 -7.19 -1.11
N TYR A 124 9.04 -7.24 -0.85
CA TYR A 124 9.96 -6.13 -1.10
C TYR A 124 11.38 -6.61 -1.41
N TYR A 125 12.12 -5.82 -2.15
CA TYR A 125 13.51 -6.09 -2.53
C TYR A 125 14.48 -5.20 -1.77
N ASP A 126 15.51 -5.80 -1.16
CA ASP A 126 16.64 -5.09 -0.55
C ASP A 126 17.86 -5.08 -1.50
N PRO A 127 18.18 -3.94 -2.11
CA PRO A 127 19.36 -3.83 -2.97
C PRO A 127 20.68 -3.97 -2.19
N GLY A 128 20.67 -3.76 -0.87
CA GLY A 128 21.86 -3.87 -0.02
C GLY A 128 22.32 -5.31 0.18
N THR A 129 21.40 -6.24 0.34
CA THR A 129 21.69 -7.68 0.50
C THR A 129 21.42 -8.49 -0.76
N LYS A 130 20.80 -7.90 -1.80
CA LYS A 130 20.34 -8.59 -3.01
C LYS A 130 19.31 -9.66 -2.73
N ARG A 131 18.44 -9.41 -1.75
CA ARG A 131 17.41 -10.36 -1.31
C ARG A 131 16.02 -9.79 -1.51
N VAL A 132 15.10 -10.65 -1.87
CA VAL A 132 13.66 -10.39 -1.80
C VAL A 132 13.14 -10.98 -0.50
N PHE A 133 12.28 -10.25 0.17
CA PHE A 133 11.61 -10.67 1.39
C PHE A 133 10.11 -10.73 1.14
N THR A 134 9.44 -11.76 1.66
CA THR A 134 7.98 -11.82 1.66
C THR A 134 7.46 -12.12 3.05
N ASN A 135 6.48 -11.33 3.49
CA ASN A 135 5.81 -11.50 4.77
C ASN A 135 4.77 -12.60 4.63
N ASN A 136 4.81 -13.61 5.49
CA ASN A 136 3.93 -14.77 5.43
C ASN A 136 2.95 -14.72 6.61
N HIS A 137 1.72 -14.25 6.35
CA HIS A 137 0.70 -14.08 7.38
C HIS A 137 0.31 -15.40 8.07
N GLY A 138 0.19 -16.48 7.29
CA GLY A 138 -0.24 -17.79 7.84
C GLY A 138 0.81 -18.52 8.66
N SER A 139 2.11 -18.22 8.48
CA SER A 139 3.20 -18.78 9.28
C SER A 139 3.86 -17.78 10.22
N HIS A 140 3.45 -16.50 10.21
CA HIS A 140 3.93 -15.42 11.09
C HIS A 140 5.44 -15.19 11.01
N ASP A 141 5.99 -15.32 9.80
CA ASP A 141 7.42 -15.19 9.52
C ASP A 141 7.68 -14.43 8.20
N ILE A 142 8.94 -14.24 7.87
CA ILE A 142 9.35 -13.59 6.62
C ILE A 142 10.37 -14.48 5.93
N THR A 143 10.08 -14.90 4.71
CA THR A 143 11.04 -15.67 3.89
C THR A 143 11.98 -14.72 3.16
N ALA A 144 13.28 -14.99 3.25
CA ALA A 144 14.34 -14.31 2.49
C ALA A 144 14.79 -15.15 1.29
N ILE A 145 14.81 -14.54 0.10
CA ILE A 145 15.11 -15.17 -1.17
C ILE A 145 16.28 -14.43 -1.81
N ASP A 146 17.30 -15.14 -2.29
CA ASP A 146 18.36 -14.56 -3.13
C ASP A 146 17.77 -14.13 -4.47
N ALA A 147 17.82 -12.83 -4.79
CA ALA A 147 17.13 -12.28 -5.93
C ALA A 147 17.73 -12.67 -7.29
N LYS A 148 18.98 -13.16 -7.31
CA LYS A 148 19.63 -13.62 -8.53
C LYS A 148 19.26 -15.06 -8.88
N SER A 149 19.28 -15.94 -7.88
CA SER A 149 19.07 -17.38 -8.07
C SER A 149 17.66 -17.86 -7.82
N GLY A 150 16.85 -17.11 -7.07
CA GLY A 150 15.54 -17.53 -6.59
C GLY A 150 15.60 -18.55 -5.45
N HIS A 151 16.75 -18.80 -4.83
CA HIS A 151 16.85 -19.73 -3.71
C HIS A 151 16.48 -19.06 -2.39
N VAL A 152 15.71 -19.76 -1.55
CA VAL A 152 15.45 -19.34 -0.16
C VAL A 152 16.77 -19.41 0.62
N VAL A 153 17.14 -18.30 1.25
CA VAL A 153 18.38 -18.17 2.03
C VAL A 153 18.12 -18.19 3.54
N GLY A 154 16.89 -18.13 3.98
CA GLY A 154 16.52 -18.23 5.38
C GLY A 154 15.17 -17.60 5.69
N THR A 155 14.85 -17.56 6.98
CA THR A 155 13.57 -17.04 7.49
C THR A 155 13.82 -16.14 8.69
N VAL A 156 13.13 -14.99 8.74
CA VAL A 156 13.08 -14.11 9.91
C VAL A 156 11.87 -14.47 10.73
N LYS A 157 12.07 -14.84 11.99
CA LYS A 157 10.98 -15.14 12.93
C LYS A 157 10.49 -13.85 13.57
N VAL A 158 9.45 -13.26 12.98
CA VAL A 158 8.83 -12.04 13.50
C VAL A 158 7.69 -12.35 14.48
N ASP A 159 7.18 -13.59 14.48
CA ASP A 159 6.11 -14.06 15.37
C ASP A 159 4.86 -13.18 15.31
N GLY A 160 4.53 -12.66 14.14
CA GLY A 160 3.39 -11.77 13.93
C GLY A 160 3.07 -11.58 12.45
N ASP A 161 1.94 -10.92 12.19
CA ASP A 161 1.41 -10.65 10.84
C ASP A 161 2.13 -9.44 10.23
N GLY A 162 3.17 -9.73 9.43
CA GLY A 162 3.94 -8.70 8.74
C GLY A 162 3.14 -8.08 7.60
N GLU A 163 3.04 -6.75 7.59
CA GLU A 163 2.34 -5.97 6.57
C GLU A 163 3.33 -5.14 5.74
N SER A 164 3.20 -3.82 5.69
CA SER A 164 4.16 -2.98 4.98
C SER A 164 5.54 -2.97 5.64
N ALA A 165 6.57 -2.89 4.82
CA ALA A 165 7.95 -2.78 5.28
C ALA A 165 8.71 -1.67 4.54
N VAL A 166 9.70 -1.09 5.22
CA VAL A 166 10.67 -0.16 4.63
C VAL A 166 12.09 -0.61 4.96
N ILE A 167 12.98 -0.41 4.00
CA ILE A 167 14.41 -0.72 4.14
C ILE A 167 15.17 0.59 4.30
N ALA A 168 15.87 0.73 5.40
CA ALA A 168 16.57 1.95 5.74
C ALA A 168 17.80 1.67 6.61
N ASP A 169 18.91 2.33 6.32
CA ASP A 169 20.14 2.28 7.11
C ASP A 169 20.64 0.84 7.37
N GLY A 170 20.47 -0.07 6.39
CA GLY A 170 20.85 -1.48 6.49
C GLY A 170 19.98 -2.32 7.42
N ARG A 171 18.78 -1.84 7.73
CA ARG A 171 17.74 -2.50 8.52
C ARG A 171 16.42 -2.57 7.75
N VAL A 172 15.58 -3.50 8.14
CA VAL A 172 14.19 -3.55 7.69
C VAL A 172 13.29 -3.25 8.87
N TYR A 173 12.37 -2.33 8.67
CA TYR A 173 11.28 -2.02 9.58
C TYR A 173 10.01 -2.63 8.98
N VAL A 174 9.30 -3.44 9.72
CA VAL A 174 8.06 -4.09 9.28
C VAL A 174 6.96 -3.89 10.32
N ASN A 175 5.80 -3.45 9.87
CA ASN A 175 4.60 -3.37 10.70
C ASN A 175 4.11 -4.79 11.01
N LEU A 176 3.81 -5.07 12.28
CA LEU A 176 3.14 -6.29 12.72
C LEU A 176 1.71 -5.93 13.18
N GLU A 177 0.72 -6.23 12.33
CA GLU A 177 -0.67 -5.82 12.56
C GLU A 177 -1.26 -6.36 13.85
N ASP A 178 -1.10 -7.65 14.11
CA ASP A 178 -1.65 -8.35 15.27
C ASP A 178 -0.92 -8.02 16.58
N LYS A 179 0.34 -7.57 16.50
CA LYS A 179 1.17 -7.19 17.67
C LYS A 179 1.07 -5.70 17.99
N ASN A 180 0.57 -4.86 17.08
CA ASN A 180 0.54 -3.39 17.22
C ASN A 180 1.94 -2.81 17.45
N GLU A 181 2.93 -3.28 16.70
CA GLU A 181 4.31 -2.84 16.81
C GLU A 181 4.99 -2.79 15.44
N VAL A 182 6.16 -2.15 15.40
CA VAL A 182 7.11 -2.24 14.30
C VAL A 182 8.26 -3.15 14.74
N ALA A 183 8.47 -4.26 14.04
CA ALA A 183 9.66 -5.08 14.24
C ALA A 183 10.80 -4.56 13.36
N VAL A 184 12.02 -4.59 13.91
CA VAL A 184 13.24 -4.16 13.20
C VAL A 184 14.19 -5.35 13.12
N TYR A 185 14.54 -5.75 11.91
CA TYR A 185 15.46 -6.86 11.71
C TYR A 185 16.65 -6.51 10.80
N ASP A 186 17.72 -7.26 10.94
CA ASP A 186 18.89 -7.18 10.09
C ASP A 186 18.69 -8.08 8.86
N PRO A 187 18.66 -7.53 7.62
CA PRO A 187 18.42 -8.32 6.42
C PRO A 187 19.59 -9.25 6.03
N LYS A 188 20.76 -9.09 6.65
CA LYS A 188 21.92 -9.97 6.44
C LYS A 188 21.89 -11.20 7.36
N THR A 189 21.67 -10.95 8.68
CA THR A 189 21.67 -12.02 9.69
C THR A 189 20.28 -12.65 9.86
N LEU A 190 19.21 -12.02 9.39
CA LEU A 190 17.82 -12.45 9.54
C LEU A 190 17.33 -12.49 10.97
N GLU A 191 17.94 -11.69 11.84
CA GLU A 191 17.60 -11.62 13.26
C GLU A 191 16.80 -10.36 13.58
N VAL A 192 15.71 -10.51 14.31
CA VAL A 192 14.97 -9.37 14.89
C VAL A 192 15.85 -8.71 15.95
N LYS A 193 16.13 -7.44 15.80
CA LYS A 193 16.99 -6.66 16.69
C LYS A 193 16.21 -5.81 17.67
N GLN A 194 15.05 -5.29 17.27
CA GLN A 194 14.22 -4.38 18.07
C GLN A 194 12.75 -4.60 17.76
N ARG A 195 11.89 -4.19 18.71
CA ARG A 195 10.44 -4.12 18.56
C ARG A 195 9.96 -2.80 19.16
N PHE A 196 9.20 -2.05 18.41
CA PHE A 196 8.72 -0.73 18.79
C PHE A 196 7.20 -0.73 18.93
N PRO A 197 6.65 -0.75 20.15
CA PRO A 197 5.20 -0.68 20.35
C PRO A 197 4.62 0.65 19.84
N ILE A 198 3.50 0.59 19.13
CA ILE A 198 2.80 1.79 18.63
C ILE A 198 2.15 2.57 19.78
N GLY A 199 1.48 1.87 20.70
CA GLY A 199 0.95 2.44 21.94
C GLY A 199 -0.27 3.35 21.81
N VAL A 200 -0.32 4.20 20.77
CA VAL A 200 -1.34 5.25 20.60
C VAL A 200 -2.41 4.93 19.54
N ALA A 201 -2.23 3.81 18.82
CA ALA A 201 -3.15 3.31 17.79
C ALA A 201 -2.92 1.80 17.60
N LYS A 202 -3.76 1.16 16.78
CA LYS A 202 -3.72 -0.30 16.57
C LYS A 202 -3.77 -0.66 15.10
N THR A 203 -3.31 -1.88 14.80
CA THR A 203 -3.29 -2.46 13.45
C THR A 203 -2.50 -1.58 12.48
N PRO A 204 -1.16 -1.48 12.67
CA PRO A 204 -0.30 -0.74 11.75
C PRO A 204 -0.24 -1.46 10.40
N THR A 205 -0.61 -0.76 9.33
CA THR A 205 -0.63 -1.28 7.96
C THR A 205 0.36 -0.56 7.05
N GLY A 206 0.06 0.68 6.66
CA GLY A 206 0.95 1.48 5.82
C GLY A 206 2.21 1.93 6.56
N LEU A 207 3.36 1.92 5.87
CA LEU A 207 4.65 2.35 6.43
C LEU A 207 5.46 3.11 5.39
N ALA A 208 5.92 4.30 5.75
CA ALA A 208 6.87 5.08 4.96
C ALA A 208 8.00 5.61 5.86
N TYR A 209 9.09 6.04 5.25
CA TYR A 209 10.29 6.48 5.96
C TYR A 209 10.90 7.71 5.33
N ASP A 210 11.29 8.67 6.17
CA ASP A 210 12.20 9.76 5.78
C ASP A 210 13.63 9.48 6.27
N ALA A 211 14.54 9.34 5.31
CA ALA A 211 15.95 9.07 5.58
C ALA A 211 16.68 10.28 6.21
N LYS A 212 16.20 11.51 5.98
CA LYS A 212 16.81 12.74 6.48
C LYS A 212 16.53 12.95 7.95
N THR A 213 15.27 12.80 8.36
CA THR A 213 14.83 13.04 9.75
C THR A 213 14.81 11.77 10.59
N LYS A 214 14.99 10.59 9.96
CA LYS A 214 14.89 9.27 10.60
C LYS A 214 13.50 9.06 11.22
N ARG A 215 12.46 9.38 10.47
CA ARG A 215 11.08 9.22 10.90
C ARG A 215 10.37 8.11 10.12
N LEU A 216 9.67 7.28 10.87
CA LEU A 216 8.69 6.33 10.32
C LEU A 216 7.31 6.99 10.36
N PHE A 217 6.58 6.88 9.26
CA PHE A 217 5.21 7.32 9.12
C PHE A 217 4.33 6.08 9.01
N ILE A 218 3.55 5.81 10.05
CA ILE A 218 2.81 4.56 10.24
C ILE A 218 1.33 4.86 10.13
N GLY A 219 0.65 4.24 9.17
CA GLY A 219 -0.81 4.26 9.07
C GLY A 219 -1.42 3.15 9.90
N CYS A 220 -2.27 3.48 10.86
CA CYS A 220 -2.95 2.51 11.72
C CYS A 220 -4.43 2.40 11.36
N ARG A 221 -4.94 1.18 11.10
CA ARG A 221 -6.30 0.92 10.59
C ARG A 221 -7.36 1.01 11.68
N ASN A 222 -7.11 0.43 12.85
CA ASN A 222 -7.97 0.52 14.02
C ASN A 222 -7.54 1.72 14.88
N GLU A 223 -8.47 2.61 15.19
CA GLU A 223 -8.22 3.97 15.65
C GLU A 223 -7.44 4.76 14.59
N PRO A 224 -8.08 5.12 13.44
CA PRO A 224 -7.40 5.58 12.24
C PRO A 224 -6.49 6.78 12.50
N LYS A 225 -5.18 6.55 12.43
CA LYS A 225 -4.16 7.57 12.70
C LYS A 225 -2.94 7.37 11.81
N MET A 226 -2.34 8.48 11.42
CA MET A 226 -0.92 8.55 11.14
C MET A 226 -0.18 8.62 12.48
N VAL A 227 0.78 7.75 12.70
CA VAL A 227 1.70 7.82 13.83
C VAL A 227 3.10 8.13 13.30
N VAL A 228 3.74 9.14 13.87
CA VAL A 228 5.14 9.49 13.59
C VAL A 228 6.01 8.90 14.67
N MET A 229 7.02 8.12 14.28
CA MET A 229 7.90 7.42 15.19
C MET A 229 9.37 7.68 14.84
N ASP A 230 10.20 7.88 15.83
CA ASP A 230 11.65 7.92 15.67
C ASP A 230 12.18 6.52 15.37
N ALA A 231 12.81 6.35 14.20
CA ALA A 231 13.25 5.05 13.71
C ALA A 231 14.42 4.44 14.50
N VAL A 232 15.13 5.24 15.29
CA VAL A 232 16.28 4.78 16.07
C VAL A 232 15.86 4.27 17.44
N SER A 233 15.00 5.05 18.12
CA SER A 233 14.59 4.79 19.49
C SER A 233 13.23 4.09 19.62
N GLY A 234 12.39 4.08 18.57
CA GLY A 234 11.00 3.63 18.63
C GLY A 234 10.07 4.57 19.39
N ARG A 235 10.53 5.79 19.74
CA ARG A 235 9.70 6.76 20.45
C ARG A 235 8.66 7.37 19.51
N VAL A 236 7.39 7.31 19.90
CA VAL A 236 6.32 8.03 19.21
C VAL A 236 6.51 9.53 19.42
N ILE A 237 6.56 10.30 18.32
CA ILE A 237 6.73 11.74 18.29
C ILE A 237 5.39 12.44 18.34
N SER A 238 4.48 12.04 17.44
CA SER A 238 3.15 12.62 17.29
C SER A 238 2.18 11.65 16.61
N SER A 239 0.90 11.97 16.64
CA SER A 239 -0.12 11.24 15.88
C SER A 239 -1.23 12.17 15.41
N PHE A 240 -1.79 11.87 14.23
CA PHE A 240 -2.83 12.68 13.58
C PHE A 240 -3.96 11.77 13.11
N ALA A 241 -5.19 12.26 13.16
CA ALA A 241 -6.32 11.53 12.61
C ALA A 241 -6.22 11.44 11.08
N ILE A 242 -6.56 10.28 10.52
CA ILE A 242 -6.70 10.05 9.07
C ILE A 242 -8.04 9.40 8.77
N ALA A 243 -8.41 9.31 7.50
CA ALA A 243 -9.60 8.59 7.07
C ALA A 243 -9.48 7.08 7.36
N ARG A 244 -10.61 6.38 7.38
CA ARG A 244 -10.67 4.94 7.74
C ARG A 244 -10.17 4.05 6.62
N GLY A 245 -9.65 2.88 7.04
CA GLY A 245 -9.22 1.84 6.13
C GLY A 245 -7.91 2.17 5.42
N VAL A 246 -6.97 2.78 6.15
CA VAL A 246 -5.60 2.98 5.65
C VAL A 246 -4.95 1.63 5.41
N ASP A 247 -4.21 1.53 4.30
CA ASP A 247 -3.53 0.29 3.91
C ASP A 247 -2.10 0.52 3.40
N TYR A 248 -1.82 1.70 2.88
CA TYR A 248 -0.50 2.02 2.37
C TYR A 248 -0.07 3.43 2.75
N ALA A 249 1.25 3.65 2.81
CA ALA A 249 1.86 4.95 3.02
C ALA A 249 3.02 5.17 2.02
N ALA A 250 3.26 6.42 1.66
CA ALA A 250 4.41 6.82 0.86
C ALA A 250 4.94 8.18 1.34
N PHE A 251 6.21 8.45 1.06
CA PHE A 251 6.86 9.73 1.35
C PHE A 251 7.53 10.28 0.10
N ASP A 252 7.28 11.55 -0.21
CA ASP A 252 8.02 12.32 -1.22
C ASP A 252 9.08 13.17 -0.55
N PRO A 253 10.36 12.79 -0.61
CA PRO A 253 11.43 13.53 0.06
C PRO A 253 11.76 14.90 -0.57
N ASP A 254 11.34 15.11 -1.84
CA ASP A 254 11.60 16.41 -2.52
C ASP A 254 10.59 17.47 -2.09
N ALA A 255 9.35 17.07 -1.80
CA ALA A 255 8.30 17.97 -1.35
C ALA A 255 8.00 17.85 0.16
N ASN A 256 8.66 16.93 0.87
CA ASN A 256 8.38 16.55 2.26
C ASN A 256 6.89 16.21 2.49
N LEU A 257 6.28 15.47 1.54
CA LEU A 257 4.87 15.09 1.61
C LEU A 257 4.71 13.61 1.98
N ILE A 258 3.82 13.37 2.92
CA ILE A 258 3.47 12.04 3.42
C ILE A 258 2.06 11.73 2.90
N PHE A 259 1.89 10.58 2.27
CA PHE A 259 0.62 10.13 1.69
C PHE A 259 0.11 8.89 2.42
N PHE A 260 -1.19 8.86 2.72
CA PHE A 260 -1.89 7.67 3.24
C PHE A 260 -3.14 7.39 2.42
N SER A 261 -3.17 6.25 1.74
CA SER A 261 -4.35 5.80 1.00
C SER A 261 -5.32 5.07 1.94
N CYS A 262 -6.54 5.57 1.97
CA CYS A 262 -7.57 5.12 2.90
C CYS A 262 -8.81 4.61 2.15
N GLY A 263 -9.22 3.37 2.45
CA GLY A 263 -10.32 2.67 1.78
C GLY A 263 -11.69 3.36 1.88
N GLU A 264 -11.84 4.35 2.76
CA GLU A 264 -13.02 5.21 2.82
C GLU A 264 -13.18 6.10 1.56
N GLY A 265 -12.16 6.17 0.70
CA GLY A 265 -12.13 6.98 -0.52
C GLY A 265 -11.43 8.31 -0.32
N VAL A 266 -10.35 8.30 0.45
CA VAL A 266 -9.57 9.48 0.79
C VAL A 266 -8.07 9.16 0.69
N LEU A 267 -7.31 10.04 0.05
CA LEU A 267 -5.87 10.11 0.17
C LEU A 267 -5.55 11.26 1.13
N ASN A 268 -5.11 10.95 2.35
CA ASN A 268 -4.63 11.95 3.29
C ASN A 268 -3.21 12.36 2.91
N ILE A 269 -2.93 13.66 3.00
CA ILE A 269 -1.62 14.24 2.70
C ILE A 269 -1.19 15.09 3.89
N PHE A 270 0.02 14.85 4.38
CA PHE A 270 0.65 15.68 5.41
C PHE A 270 1.95 16.27 4.88
N HIS A 271 2.31 17.43 5.39
CA HIS A 271 3.60 18.08 5.12
C HIS A 271 4.49 17.93 6.36
N GLU A 272 5.65 17.34 6.20
CA GLU A 272 6.71 17.33 7.21
C GLU A 272 7.48 18.65 7.13
N LYS A 273 7.25 19.55 8.09
CA LYS A 273 7.95 20.83 8.19
C LYS A 273 9.33 20.67 8.84
N SER A 274 9.40 19.76 9.77
CA SER A 274 10.63 19.37 10.46
C SER A 274 10.48 17.96 11.04
N ALA A 275 11.52 17.42 11.65
CA ALA A 275 11.49 16.11 12.30
C ALA A 275 10.39 15.96 13.38
N ASP A 276 9.91 17.07 13.95
CA ASP A 276 8.97 17.08 15.06
C ASP A 276 7.69 17.91 14.77
N GLU A 277 7.58 18.51 13.57
CA GLU A 277 6.45 19.37 13.19
C GLU A 277 5.82 18.91 11.85
N TYR A 278 4.51 18.66 11.89
CA TYR A 278 3.72 18.16 10.79
C TYR A 278 2.43 18.96 10.62
N GLU A 279 1.98 19.13 9.39
CA GLU A 279 0.77 19.87 9.03
C GLU A 279 -0.11 19.01 8.13
N ASP A 280 -1.43 18.99 8.41
CA ASP A 280 -2.39 18.44 7.48
C ASP A 280 -2.46 19.33 6.24
N ALA A 281 -2.02 18.81 5.12
CA ALA A 281 -1.96 19.52 3.83
C ALA A 281 -3.28 19.40 3.03
N GLY A 282 -4.29 18.81 3.64
CA GLY A 282 -5.62 18.61 3.11
C GLY A 282 -5.78 17.27 2.35
N PRO A 283 -6.94 16.63 2.49
CA PRO A 283 -7.23 15.36 1.85
C PRO A 283 -7.59 15.52 0.38
N VAL A 284 -7.32 14.49 -0.42
CA VAL A 284 -7.85 14.33 -1.77
C VAL A 284 -8.97 13.29 -1.75
N LYS A 285 -10.15 13.66 -2.25
CA LYS A 285 -11.24 12.70 -2.43
C LYS A 285 -10.90 11.74 -3.57
N THR A 286 -10.89 10.46 -3.26
CA THR A 286 -10.65 9.36 -4.21
C THR A 286 -11.94 8.54 -4.40
N GLN A 287 -11.84 7.24 -4.55
CA GLN A 287 -12.98 6.33 -4.64
C GLN A 287 -12.94 5.34 -3.46
N THR A 288 -14.09 5.00 -2.92
CA THR A 288 -14.19 3.95 -1.89
C THR A 288 -13.49 2.67 -2.35
N GLY A 289 -12.66 2.10 -1.49
CA GLY A 289 -11.84 0.93 -1.79
C GLY A 289 -10.43 1.24 -2.29
N ALA A 290 -10.11 2.50 -2.66
CA ALA A 290 -8.78 2.93 -3.05
C ALA A 290 -7.86 3.02 -1.82
N ARG A 291 -7.35 1.87 -1.37
CA ARG A 291 -6.60 1.73 -0.12
C ARG A 291 -5.10 1.47 -0.33
N THR A 292 -4.74 0.81 -1.43
CA THR A 292 -3.36 0.56 -1.81
C THR A 292 -2.91 1.53 -2.90
N MET A 293 -1.64 1.89 -2.91
CA MET A 293 -1.11 2.88 -3.84
C MET A 293 0.35 2.63 -4.19
N ALA A 294 0.82 3.23 -5.28
CA ALA A 294 2.23 3.46 -5.57
C ALA A 294 2.48 4.95 -5.78
N PHE A 295 3.57 5.46 -5.25
CA PHE A 295 4.07 6.81 -5.51
C PHE A 295 5.19 6.75 -6.55
N ASP A 296 5.06 7.51 -7.64
CA ASP A 296 6.11 7.65 -8.65
C ASP A 296 6.99 8.87 -8.34
N PRO A 297 8.22 8.68 -7.88
CA PRO A 297 9.12 9.80 -7.55
C PRO A 297 9.52 10.64 -8.77
N LYS A 298 9.40 10.08 -10.00
CA LYS A 298 9.75 10.77 -11.24
C LYS A 298 8.69 11.78 -11.66
N THR A 299 7.43 11.40 -11.60
CA THR A 299 6.30 12.25 -12.03
C THR A 299 5.56 12.90 -10.87
N LYS A 300 5.87 12.51 -9.63
CA LYS A 300 5.18 12.91 -8.40
C LYS A 300 3.71 12.51 -8.36
N LYS A 301 3.34 11.50 -9.14
CA LYS A 301 1.98 10.96 -9.19
C LYS A 301 1.79 9.81 -8.20
N VAL A 302 0.57 9.69 -7.71
CA VAL A 302 0.10 8.57 -6.89
C VAL A 302 -0.89 7.76 -7.72
N PHE A 303 -0.66 6.46 -7.80
CA PHE A 303 -1.53 5.49 -8.48
C PHE A 303 -2.26 4.66 -7.45
N LEU A 304 -3.59 4.66 -7.47
CA LEU A 304 -4.41 3.90 -6.52
C LEU A 304 -5.30 2.91 -7.26
N SER A 305 -5.26 1.64 -6.85
CA SER A 305 -6.17 0.61 -7.36
C SER A 305 -7.51 0.65 -6.63
N THR A 306 -8.61 0.49 -7.37
CA THR A 306 -9.95 0.34 -6.80
C THR A 306 -10.93 -0.28 -7.80
N ALA A 307 -12.14 -0.60 -7.34
CA ALA A 307 -13.24 -1.05 -8.18
C ALA A 307 -14.58 -0.56 -7.62
N GLU A 308 -15.67 -0.75 -8.35
CA GLU A 308 -17.01 -0.63 -7.80
C GLU A 308 -17.37 -1.90 -7.02
N TYR A 309 -18.21 -1.74 -6.01
CA TYR A 309 -18.67 -2.85 -5.19
C TYR A 309 -20.19 -2.99 -5.26
N VAL A 310 -20.64 -4.21 -5.22
CA VAL A 310 -22.05 -4.55 -5.02
C VAL A 310 -22.22 -5.19 -3.65
N GLU A 311 -23.25 -4.77 -2.94
CA GLU A 311 -23.64 -5.38 -1.68
C GLU A 311 -24.71 -6.43 -1.98
N THR A 312 -24.50 -7.65 -1.51
CA THR A 312 -25.47 -8.74 -1.56
C THR A 312 -26.02 -9.00 -0.17
N ALA A 313 -27.25 -9.49 -0.12
CA ALA A 313 -27.89 -9.84 1.16
C ALA A 313 -26.98 -10.77 1.98
N PRO A 314 -27.01 -10.66 3.32
CA PRO A 314 -26.25 -11.55 4.18
C PRO A 314 -26.58 -13.02 3.88
N ALA A 315 -25.60 -13.90 3.92
CA ALA A 315 -25.79 -15.34 3.76
C ALA A 315 -26.65 -15.97 4.87
N THR A 316 -26.75 -15.32 6.01
CA THR A 316 -27.59 -15.74 7.15
C THR A 316 -28.45 -14.57 7.65
N PRO A 317 -29.70 -14.82 8.13
CA PRO A 317 -30.52 -13.78 8.72
C PRO A 317 -29.82 -13.05 9.87
N GLY A 318 -29.77 -11.72 9.82
CA GLY A 318 -29.06 -10.88 10.80
C GLY A 318 -27.55 -10.77 10.63
N GLY A 319 -26.97 -11.40 9.60
CA GLY A 319 -25.56 -11.26 9.24
C GLY A 319 -25.26 -9.90 8.60
N ARG A 320 -23.97 -9.62 8.35
CA ARG A 320 -23.58 -8.43 7.60
C ARG A 320 -23.75 -8.66 6.09
N PRO A 321 -24.14 -7.63 5.30
CA PRO A 321 -24.09 -7.70 3.85
C PRO A 321 -22.73 -8.16 3.36
N GLN A 322 -22.72 -9.04 2.37
CA GLN A 322 -21.48 -9.41 1.69
C GLN A 322 -21.18 -8.37 0.62
N ARG A 323 -19.93 -7.98 0.54
CA ARG A 323 -19.45 -7.01 -0.43
C ARG A 323 -18.56 -7.72 -1.44
N SER A 324 -18.93 -7.66 -2.71
CA SER A 324 -18.15 -8.22 -3.82
C SER A 324 -17.78 -7.12 -4.82
N ILE A 325 -16.67 -7.33 -5.51
CA ILE A 325 -16.27 -6.46 -6.61
C ILE A 325 -17.23 -6.66 -7.78
N LYS A 326 -17.73 -5.54 -8.32
CA LYS A 326 -18.55 -5.56 -9.53
C LYS A 326 -17.64 -5.88 -10.73
N PRO A 327 -18.01 -6.86 -11.57
CA PRO A 327 -17.23 -7.23 -12.75
C PRO A 327 -16.89 -6.03 -13.65
N ASP A 328 -15.71 -6.05 -14.26
CA ASP A 328 -15.23 -5.05 -15.25
C ASP A 328 -15.19 -3.60 -14.74
N THR A 329 -15.03 -3.41 -13.43
CA THR A 329 -14.95 -2.06 -12.82
C THR A 329 -13.60 -1.78 -12.19
N PHE A 330 -12.63 -2.67 -12.32
CA PHE A 330 -11.28 -2.43 -11.82
C PHE A 330 -10.65 -1.23 -12.53
N VAL A 331 -10.09 -0.32 -11.76
CA VAL A 331 -9.59 0.96 -12.25
C VAL A 331 -8.39 1.43 -11.43
N VAL A 332 -7.45 2.08 -12.08
CA VAL A 332 -6.39 2.83 -11.42
C VAL A 332 -6.72 4.31 -11.47
N LEU A 333 -6.80 4.94 -10.30
CA LEU A 333 -6.88 6.40 -10.17
C LEU A 333 -5.48 6.97 -10.25
N VAL A 334 -5.28 7.99 -11.08
CA VAL A 334 -4.04 8.75 -11.14
C VAL A 334 -4.26 10.07 -10.43
N VAL A 335 -3.52 10.29 -9.35
CA VAL A 335 -3.59 11.51 -8.54
C VAL A 335 -2.30 12.30 -8.75
N GLY A 336 -2.44 13.56 -9.15
CA GLY A 336 -1.34 14.48 -9.43
C GLY A 336 -1.73 15.94 -9.18
N LYS A 337 -0.81 16.87 -9.50
CA LYS A 337 -0.99 18.33 -9.35
C LYS A 337 -1.47 18.98 -10.64
#